data_04e987b8cbf48eeb26d8c4c939c90c5f
#
_entry.id   04e987b8cbf48eeb26d8c4c939c90c5f
#
_cell.length_a   1.000
_cell.length_b   1.000
_cell.length_c   1.000
_cell.angle_alpha   90.00
_cell.angle_beta   90.00
_cell.angle_gamma   90.00
#
_symmetry.space_group_name_H-M   'P 1'
#
loop_
_entity.id
_entity.type
_entity.pdbx_description
1 polymer ?
#
loop_
_entity_poly.entity_id
_entity_poly.type
_entity_poly.pdbx_seq_one_letter_code
_entity_poly.pdbx_strand_id
1 'polypeptide(L)'
;MVAGTALAGAISAAGISREAVAADKNGFMAASANATSKDDGVKKGPGLQRIFALCEVTGGGEKIYGIAAEYDADIDPTSLALTTFKAGVIPAAEGFFAGMPNEPDKNATQAKPLPRAITSIYTHAEPALLAGQSSVTGRYVIVEFAHDTDLSLPTQDSDIVSLTQVKNVKTLAGHVYAASNTPWSNAAARGNNVVIRGVDEWEQHHWWWDDSRSAWLEYSIYLPKSFLKSGGENKAYPLVLAITHSGTSYDGTCAQTLTEQCIASIWSMPEEQDLHECVVITPRYERTTMNDYWEHTSDVENTWRLVQSLLSNTWDYGNPNLEDRADKVLKIDASRVYCTGWSMGAMTSLWLMAKHPETFAAGLIIAGQQRPKDVATLANQKLLIITGSDDNKATPWNEKCVPVWEQGGAKVTRPSELLDPTLIFPVNNQQALTEQVNHYLDQGGNITFLTFKGVDHMASARKFFYINAARAWLFKQQKV
;
A
#
# COMPACT_ATOMS: atom_id res chain seq x y z
N MET A 1 -16.99 -12.09 -50.54
CA MET A 1 -18.06 -12.82 -49.84
C MET A 1 -17.41 -13.97 -49.08
N VAL A 2 -17.13 -13.80 -47.82
CA VAL A 2 -16.93 -14.88 -46.86
C VAL A 2 -17.56 -14.42 -45.55
N ALA A 3 -18.59 -15.13 -45.14
CA ALA A 3 -19.35 -14.87 -43.95
C ALA A 3 -18.58 -15.40 -42.73
N GLY A 4 -18.32 -14.54 -41.75
CA GLY A 4 -17.84 -14.91 -40.43
C GLY A 4 -18.98 -14.93 -39.42
N THR A 5 -19.32 -16.11 -38.97
CA THR A 5 -20.33 -16.39 -37.93
C THR A 5 -19.86 -15.87 -36.57
N ALA A 6 -20.60 -14.94 -36.01
CA ALA A 6 -20.45 -14.52 -34.62
C ALA A 6 -21.10 -15.57 -33.70
N LEU A 7 -20.32 -16.17 -32.81
CA LEU A 7 -20.82 -16.98 -31.72
C LEU A 7 -21.11 -16.04 -30.52
N ALA A 8 -22.37 -15.73 -30.30
CA ALA A 8 -22.82 -15.07 -29.09
C ALA A 8 -22.98 -16.14 -27.99
N GLY A 9 -22.01 -16.23 -27.10
CA GLY A 9 -22.13 -17.02 -25.88
C GLY A 9 -22.91 -16.22 -24.83
N ALA A 10 -24.16 -16.57 -24.58
CA ALA A 10 -24.93 -16.08 -23.45
C ALA A 10 -24.35 -16.68 -22.16
N ILE A 11 -23.65 -15.87 -21.38
CA ILE A 11 -23.34 -16.21 -19.99
C ILE A 11 -24.57 -15.84 -19.17
N SER A 12 -25.31 -16.87 -18.71
CA SER A 12 -26.38 -16.72 -17.73
C SER A 12 -25.76 -16.18 -16.44
N ALA A 13 -26.24 -15.02 -15.99
CA ALA A 13 -25.99 -14.54 -14.63
C ALA A 13 -26.62 -15.54 -13.64
N ALA A 14 -25.83 -16.48 -13.12
CA ALA A 14 -26.21 -17.24 -11.96
C ALA A 14 -26.19 -16.27 -10.77
N GLY A 15 -27.36 -15.93 -10.27
CA GLY A 15 -27.52 -15.14 -9.06
C GLY A 15 -26.84 -15.89 -7.90
N ILE A 16 -25.74 -15.34 -7.42
CA ILE A 16 -25.12 -15.79 -6.18
C ILE A 16 -26.07 -15.41 -5.05
N SER A 17 -26.68 -16.39 -4.39
CA SER A 17 -27.57 -16.12 -3.28
C SER A 17 -26.78 -15.54 -2.09
N ARG A 18 -27.43 -14.68 -1.31
CA ARG A 18 -26.87 -14.09 -0.09
C ARG A 18 -26.30 -15.13 0.89
N GLU A 19 -26.88 -16.33 0.88
CA GLU A 19 -26.41 -17.48 1.69
C GLU A 19 -25.09 -18.09 1.19
N ALA A 20 -24.84 -18.10 -0.12
CA ALA A 20 -23.57 -18.58 -0.67
C ALA A 20 -22.42 -17.62 -0.35
N VAL A 21 -22.68 -16.30 -0.38
CA VAL A 21 -21.69 -15.27 -0.01
C VAL A 21 -21.43 -15.27 1.51
N ALA A 22 -22.48 -15.52 2.34
CA ALA A 22 -22.31 -15.65 3.78
C ALA A 22 -21.52 -16.91 4.18
N ALA A 23 -21.68 -18.01 3.45
CA ALA A 23 -20.89 -19.23 3.68
C ALA A 23 -19.41 -19.03 3.32
N ASP A 24 -19.12 -18.25 2.27
CA ASP A 24 -17.75 -17.90 1.87
C ASP A 24 -17.09 -16.91 2.86
N LYS A 25 -17.88 -15.98 3.42
CA LYS A 25 -17.43 -15.08 4.51
C LYS A 25 -16.86 -15.86 5.71
N ASN A 26 -17.46 -17.00 6.06
CA ASN A 26 -17.02 -17.82 7.19
C ASN A 26 -15.83 -18.74 6.86
N GLY A 27 -15.60 -19.07 5.60
CA GLY A 27 -14.52 -19.97 5.16
C GLY A 27 -13.16 -19.27 5.03
N PHE A 28 -13.13 -18.03 4.57
CA PHE A 28 -11.89 -17.31 4.30
C PHE A 28 -11.33 -16.54 5.51
N MET A 29 -12.19 -16.13 6.44
CA MET A 29 -11.79 -15.41 7.67
C MET A 29 -11.14 -16.32 8.72
N ALA A 30 -11.29 -17.63 8.61
CA ALA A 30 -10.66 -18.59 9.53
C ALA A 30 -9.15 -18.75 9.29
N ALA A 31 -8.60 -18.25 8.20
CA ALA A 31 -7.17 -18.43 7.86
C ALA A 31 -6.22 -17.48 8.61
N SER A 32 -6.69 -16.32 9.09
CA SER A 32 -5.83 -15.38 9.82
C SER A 32 -5.96 -15.44 11.34
N ALA A 33 -7.06 -15.98 11.89
CA ALA A 33 -7.30 -15.99 13.33
C ALA A 33 -7.33 -17.38 13.99
N ASN A 34 -7.38 -18.48 13.23
CA ASN A 34 -7.41 -19.85 13.77
C ASN A 34 -6.52 -20.81 12.97
N ALA A 35 -5.21 -20.52 12.93
CA ALA A 35 -4.22 -21.53 12.58
C ALA A 35 -4.11 -22.53 13.74
N THR A 36 -5.08 -23.42 13.90
CA THR A 36 -4.94 -24.59 14.76
C THR A 36 -3.88 -25.50 14.16
N SER A 37 -2.69 -25.52 14.79
CA SER A 37 -1.68 -26.59 14.83
C SER A 37 -1.44 -27.39 13.54
N LYS A 38 -1.16 -26.71 12.41
CA LYS A 38 -0.26 -27.26 11.39
C LYS A 38 1.14 -26.84 11.78
N ASP A 39 2.11 -27.73 11.58
CA ASP A 39 3.53 -27.48 11.86
C ASP A 39 3.90 -26.05 11.42
N ASP A 40 3.99 -25.13 12.39
CA ASP A 40 4.25 -23.70 12.18
C ASP A 40 5.73 -23.42 11.88
N GLY A 41 6.51 -24.46 11.60
CA GLY A 41 7.95 -24.36 11.35
C GLY A 41 8.74 -23.98 12.59
N VAL A 42 8.13 -23.97 13.79
CA VAL A 42 8.82 -23.66 15.04
C VAL A 42 9.63 -24.86 15.51
N LYS A 43 10.92 -24.68 15.68
CA LYS A 43 11.78 -25.68 16.29
C LYS A 43 11.46 -25.78 17.80
N LYS A 44 11.14 -26.97 18.27
CA LYS A 44 11.01 -27.21 19.70
C LYS A 44 12.38 -27.49 20.31
N GLY A 45 12.89 -26.57 21.10
CA GLY A 45 14.19 -26.69 21.79
C GLY A 45 14.92 -25.35 21.92
N PRO A 46 16.09 -25.33 22.59
CA PRO A 46 16.84 -24.09 22.79
C PRO A 46 17.41 -23.52 21.49
N GLY A 47 17.50 -22.21 21.38
CA GLY A 47 18.12 -21.47 20.31
C GLY A 47 17.15 -20.84 19.33
N LEU A 48 17.56 -20.73 18.06
CA LEU A 48 16.76 -20.17 17.00
C LEU A 48 15.52 -21.04 16.74
N GLN A 49 14.34 -20.43 16.74
CA GLN A 49 13.03 -21.10 16.61
C GLN A 49 12.50 -21.03 15.18
N ARG A 50 12.50 -19.85 14.59
CA ARG A 50 12.06 -19.56 13.20
C ARG A 50 12.63 -18.24 12.71
N ILE A 51 12.47 -17.97 11.43
CA ILE A 51 12.82 -16.68 10.82
C ILE A 51 11.64 -16.10 10.05
N PHE A 52 11.58 -14.77 9.98
CA PHE A 52 10.58 -14.01 9.24
C PHE A 52 11.27 -13.17 8.17
N ALA A 53 10.68 -13.07 6.99
CA ALA A 53 11.01 -12.01 6.06
C ALA A 53 10.41 -10.69 6.52
N LEU A 54 11.20 -9.64 6.58
CA LEU A 54 10.74 -8.29 6.91
C LEU A 54 10.70 -7.45 5.64
N CYS A 55 9.51 -6.98 5.32
CA CYS A 55 9.17 -6.38 4.05
C CYS A 55 8.60 -4.98 4.22
N GLU A 56 8.71 -4.19 3.16
CA GLU A 56 8.07 -2.89 3.02
C GLU A 56 7.59 -2.74 1.58
N VAL A 57 6.44 -2.10 1.38
CA VAL A 57 5.92 -1.83 0.06
C VAL A 57 6.48 -0.52 -0.46
N THR A 58 7.16 -0.59 -1.60
CA THR A 58 7.70 0.56 -2.29
C THR A 58 6.85 0.95 -3.51
N GLY A 59 7.18 2.05 -4.15
CA GLY A 59 6.60 2.39 -5.46
C GLY A 59 6.92 1.38 -6.57
N GLY A 60 7.88 0.48 -6.35
CA GLY A 60 8.22 -0.66 -7.21
C GLY A 60 7.76 -2.00 -6.65
N GLY A 61 6.75 -1.99 -5.78
CA GLY A 61 6.20 -3.19 -5.15
C GLY A 61 6.85 -3.53 -3.81
N GLU A 62 6.45 -4.66 -3.27
CA GLU A 62 6.96 -5.19 -2.02
C GLU A 62 8.44 -5.57 -2.13
N LYS A 63 9.24 -5.22 -1.13
CA LYS A 63 10.69 -5.48 -1.07
C LYS A 63 11.08 -6.03 0.29
N ILE A 64 12.07 -6.96 0.30
CA ILE A 64 12.64 -7.48 1.55
C ILE A 64 13.79 -6.57 1.99
N TYR A 65 13.67 -6.04 3.18
CA TYR A 65 14.70 -5.19 3.80
C TYR A 65 15.35 -5.82 5.03
N GLY A 66 14.88 -6.99 5.46
CA GLY A 66 15.51 -7.68 6.58
C GLY A 66 14.97 -9.06 6.85
N ILE A 67 15.54 -9.67 7.89
CA ILE A 67 15.10 -10.94 8.47
C ILE A 67 14.98 -10.75 9.98
N ALA A 68 13.89 -11.20 10.59
CA ALA A 68 13.82 -11.38 12.02
C ALA A 68 14.07 -12.84 12.39
N ALA A 69 15.02 -13.07 13.28
CA ALA A 69 15.36 -14.39 13.84
C ALA A 69 14.78 -14.49 15.24
N GLU A 70 13.77 -15.33 15.44
CA GLU A 70 13.14 -15.55 16.75
C GLU A 70 13.88 -16.61 17.54
N TYR A 71 14.28 -16.27 18.76
CA TYR A 71 14.88 -17.19 19.72
C TYR A 71 13.91 -17.55 20.84
N ASP A 72 14.20 -18.62 21.58
CA ASP A 72 13.42 -19.04 22.75
C ASP A 72 13.63 -18.16 23.99
N ALA A 73 14.63 -17.24 23.97
CA ALA A 73 14.92 -16.32 25.05
C ALA A 73 15.44 -14.96 24.54
N ASP A 74 15.40 -13.95 25.40
CA ASP A 74 15.91 -12.61 25.10
C ASP A 74 17.43 -12.64 24.84
N ILE A 75 17.85 -11.96 23.79
CA ILE A 75 19.23 -11.97 23.31
C ILE A 75 20.00 -10.76 23.85
N ASP A 76 21.26 -11.02 24.24
CA ASP A 76 22.23 -10.00 24.58
C ASP A 76 22.74 -9.32 23.29
N PRO A 77 22.36 -8.03 23.04
CA PRO A 77 22.76 -7.34 21.83
C PRO A 77 24.28 -7.15 21.72
N THR A 78 25.02 -7.19 22.83
CA THR A 78 26.48 -7.07 22.81
C THR A 78 27.19 -8.29 22.21
N SER A 79 26.48 -9.42 22.10
CA SER A 79 26.99 -10.64 21.44
C SER A 79 26.84 -10.61 19.91
N LEU A 80 26.16 -9.58 19.36
CA LEU A 80 25.84 -9.48 17.94
C LEU A 80 26.84 -8.59 17.20
N ALA A 81 27.16 -8.99 15.98
CA ALA A 81 27.93 -8.20 15.03
C ALA A 81 27.40 -8.45 13.62
N LEU A 82 27.64 -7.56 12.66
CA LEU A 82 27.22 -7.71 11.26
C LEU A 82 27.68 -9.04 10.62
N THR A 83 28.70 -9.66 11.22
CA THR A 83 29.27 -10.96 10.80
C THR A 83 28.72 -12.15 11.59
N THR A 84 27.73 -11.95 12.46
CA THR A 84 27.12 -13.04 13.25
C THR A 84 26.30 -13.97 12.37
N PHE A 85 25.71 -13.42 11.31
CA PHE A 85 24.88 -14.17 10.37
C PHE A 85 25.39 -14.04 8.93
N LYS A 86 25.01 -15.00 8.11
CA LYS A 86 24.97 -14.89 6.66
C LYS A 86 23.51 -14.92 6.23
N ALA A 87 23.12 -14.01 5.38
CA ALA A 87 21.75 -13.88 4.91
C ALA A 87 21.68 -14.01 3.38
N GLY A 88 20.56 -14.49 2.88
CA GLY A 88 20.28 -14.59 1.47
C GLY A 88 18.79 -14.37 1.19
N VAL A 89 18.49 -13.94 -0.02
CA VAL A 89 17.12 -13.70 -0.52
C VAL A 89 16.97 -14.36 -1.89
N ILE A 90 15.83 -15.00 -2.12
CA ILE A 90 15.46 -15.48 -3.45
C ILE A 90 14.77 -14.31 -4.16
N PRO A 91 15.37 -13.76 -5.23
CA PRO A 91 14.73 -12.66 -5.98
C PRO A 91 13.51 -13.19 -6.73
N ALA A 92 12.45 -12.37 -6.82
CA ALA A 92 11.36 -12.67 -7.73
C ALA A 92 11.82 -12.59 -9.19
N ALA A 93 11.18 -13.36 -10.05
CA ALA A 93 11.31 -13.13 -11.48
C ALA A 93 10.78 -11.72 -11.83
N GLU A 94 11.48 -11.01 -12.73
CA GLU A 94 11.03 -9.70 -13.19
C GLU A 94 9.65 -9.83 -13.86
N GLY A 95 8.64 -9.15 -13.32
CA GLY A 95 7.32 -9.02 -13.93
C GLY A 95 7.25 -7.86 -14.90
N PHE A 96 6.20 -7.82 -15.73
CA PHE A 96 5.91 -6.72 -16.65
C PHE A 96 5.82 -5.35 -15.95
N PHE A 97 5.30 -5.35 -14.72
CA PHE A 97 5.45 -4.24 -13.77
C PHE A 97 6.44 -4.72 -12.70
N ALA A 98 7.50 -3.95 -12.43
CA ALA A 98 8.42 -4.29 -11.36
C ALA A 98 7.64 -4.38 -10.04
N GLY A 99 7.56 -5.59 -9.47
CA GLY A 99 6.72 -5.90 -8.31
C GLY A 99 5.51 -6.79 -8.59
N MET A 100 5.07 -6.94 -9.84
CA MET A 100 4.12 -8.01 -10.16
C MET A 100 4.82 -9.36 -10.09
N PRO A 101 4.28 -10.32 -9.34
CA PRO A 101 4.74 -11.69 -9.45
C PRO A 101 4.46 -12.17 -10.88
N ASN A 102 5.50 -12.56 -11.62
CA ASN A 102 5.27 -13.44 -12.76
C ASN A 102 4.66 -14.73 -12.21
N GLU A 103 3.82 -15.38 -13.01
CA GLU A 103 3.47 -16.76 -12.71
C GLU A 103 4.78 -17.51 -12.41
N PRO A 104 4.87 -18.23 -11.28
CA PRO A 104 6.07 -18.95 -10.94
C PRO A 104 6.39 -19.86 -12.12
N ASP A 105 7.60 -19.75 -12.66
CA ASP A 105 8.08 -20.69 -13.66
C ASP A 105 7.95 -22.08 -13.02
N LYS A 106 6.95 -22.84 -13.48
CA LYS A 106 6.69 -24.21 -12.99
C LYS A 106 7.86 -25.15 -13.18
N ASN A 107 8.87 -24.71 -13.94
CA ASN A 107 10.14 -25.39 -14.18
C ASN A 107 11.33 -24.75 -13.45
N ALA A 108 11.14 -23.67 -12.69
CA ALA A 108 12.20 -23.10 -11.87
C ALA A 108 12.59 -24.08 -10.76
N THR A 109 13.53 -24.92 -11.06
CA THR A 109 14.23 -25.76 -10.08
C THR A 109 14.87 -24.82 -9.06
N GLN A 110 14.31 -24.78 -7.86
CA GLN A 110 14.81 -24.15 -6.62
C GLN A 110 15.85 -23.05 -6.85
N ALA A 111 15.40 -21.83 -7.06
CA ALA A 111 16.27 -20.67 -7.08
C ALA A 111 17.10 -20.66 -5.77
N LYS A 112 18.41 -20.53 -5.88
CA LYS A 112 19.26 -20.46 -4.69
C LYS A 112 19.21 -19.04 -4.12
N PRO A 113 19.16 -18.88 -2.79
CA PRO A 113 19.24 -17.57 -2.18
C PRO A 113 20.50 -16.82 -2.62
N LEU A 114 20.34 -15.59 -3.09
CA LEU A 114 21.44 -14.68 -3.37
C LEU A 114 21.91 -14.04 -2.06
N PRO A 115 23.23 -13.98 -1.79
CA PRO A 115 23.75 -13.33 -0.59
C PRO A 115 23.34 -11.87 -0.48
N ARG A 116 22.98 -11.44 0.74
CA ARG A 116 22.67 -10.04 1.06
C ARG A 116 23.70 -9.49 2.04
N ALA A 117 24.15 -8.26 1.76
CA ALA A 117 24.97 -7.51 2.71
C ALA A 117 24.13 -7.05 3.90
N ILE A 118 24.55 -7.39 5.10
CA ILE A 118 23.93 -6.97 6.35
C ILE A 118 24.47 -5.58 6.69
N THR A 119 23.56 -4.61 6.86
CA THR A 119 23.89 -3.22 7.17
C THR A 119 23.65 -2.87 8.63
N SER A 120 22.71 -3.58 9.28
CA SER A 120 22.39 -3.38 10.69
C SER A 120 21.96 -4.69 11.33
N ILE A 121 22.21 -4.78 12.66
CA ILE A 121 21.77 -5.90 13.49
C ILE A 121 21.45 -5.37 14.90
N TYR A 122 20.26 -5.72 15.39
CA TYR A 122 19.79 -5.29 16.71
C TYR A 122 18.77 -6.27 17.26
N THR A 123 18.41 -6.15 18.57
CA THR A 123 17.36 -6.95 19.20
C THR A 123 16.06 -6.19 19.32
N HIS A 124 14.94 -6.91 19.26
CA HIS A 124 13.61 -6.33 19.43
C HIS A 124 12.61 -7.31 20.07
N ALA A 125 11.53 -6.77 20.65
CA ALA A 125 10.44 -7.56 21.23
C ALA A 125 9.52 -8.19 20.17
N GLU A 126 9.48 -7.62 18.96
CA GLU A 126 8.63 -8.01 17.85
C GLU A 126 9.45 -8.16 16.55
N PRO A 127 9.00 -8.96 15.57
CA PRO A 127 9.66 -9.09 14.27
C PRO A 127 9.32 -7.88 13.37
N ALA A 128 9.98 -6.74 13.59
CA ALA A 128 9.67 -5.50 12.89
C ALA A 128 10.92 -4.76 12.41
N LEU A 129 10.82 -4.08 11.26
CA LEU A 129 11.77 -3.07 10.81
C LEU A 129 11.53 -1.78 11.59
N LEU A 130 12.57 -1.20 12.18
CA LEU A 130 12.46 -0.02 13.02
C LEU A 130 13.19 1.18 12.43
N ALA A 131 12.54 2.35 12.52
CA ALA A 131 13.27 3.59 12.34
C ALA A 131 14.29 3.78 13.49
N GLY A 132 15.56 4.01 13.14
CA GLY A 132 16.60 4.28 14.12
C GLY A 132 17.40 3.09 14.64
N GLN A 133 17.01 1.84 14.34
CA GLN A 133 17.81 0.62 14.47
C GLN A 133 18.49 0.43 15.84
N SER A 134 17.79 0.79 16.92
CA SER A 134 18.31 0.67 18.29
C SER A 134 17.86 -0.64 18.92
N SER A 135 18.82 -1.36 19.56
CA SER A 135 18.48 -2.56 20.33
C SER A 135 17.60 -2.24 21.53
N VAL A 136 16.52 -3.01 21.67
CA VAL A 136 15.72 -3.10 22.88
C VAL A 136 15.68 -4.55 23.36
N THR A 137 15.33 -4.77 24.64
CA THR A 137 15.18 -6.12 25.17
C THR A 137 14.17 -6.91 24.35
N GLY A 138 14.56 -8.10 23.91
CA GLY A 138 13.68 -8.96 23.13
C GLY A 138 14.38 -10.21 22.59
N ARG A 139 13.56 -11.13 22.15
CA ARG A 139 13.98 -12.43 21.63
C ARG A 139 14.16 -12.45 20.11
N TYR A 140 13.80 -11.38 19.42
CA TYR A 140 14.03 -11.26 17.99
C TYR A 140 15.35 -10.57 17.71
N VAL A 141 16.19 -11.18 16.88
CA VAL A 141 17.35 -10.53 16.28
C VAL A 141 16.96 -10.06 14.90
N ILE A 142 16.97 -8.75 14.70
CA ILE A 142 16.65 -8.12 13.42
C ILE A 142 17.95 -7.95 12.64
N VAL A 143 17.97 -8.45 11.42
CA VAL A 143 19.07 -8.40 10.47
C VAL A 143 18.63 -7.62 9.27
N GLU A 144 19.08 -6.37 9.14
CA GLU A 144 18.67 -5.50 8.04
C GLU A 144 19.65 -5.50 6.88
N PHE A 145 19.13 -5.27 5.70
CA PHE A 145 19.86 -5.18 4.44
C PHE A 145 19.96 -3.73 3.97
N ALA A 146 20.84 -3.48 2.99
CA ALA A 146 20.83 -2.23 2.26
C ALA A 146 19.47 -2.04 1.55
N HIS A 147 18.96 -0.83 1.60
CA HIS A 147 17.74 -0.42 0.86
C HIS A 147 18.10 -0.21 -0.63
N ASP A 148 18.60 -1.25 -1.28
CA ASP A 148 18.73 -1.25 -2.72
C ASP A 148 17.41 -1.64 -3.38
N THR A 149 17.13 -1.06 -4.51
CA THR A 149 15.81 -1.09 -5.14
C THR A 149 15.57 -2.35 -5.98
N ASP A 150 16.56 -3.23 -6.15
CA ASP A 150 16.55 -4.21 -7.24
C ASP A 150 15.97 -5.58 -6.86
N LEU A 151 15.69 -5.83 -5.57
CA LEU A 151 15.10 -7.10 -5.17
C LEU A 151 13.61 -6.96 -4.93
N SER A 152 12.83 -7.45 -5.86
CA SER A 152 11.39 -7.66 -5.68
C SER A 152 11.14 -8.95 -4.92
N LEU A 153 9.98 -9.05 -4.27
CA LEU A 153 9.57 -10.27 -3.60
C LEU A 153 8.98 -11.28 -4.55
N PRO A 154 9.24 -12.55 -4.29
CA PRO A 154 8.49 -13.65 -4.87
C PRO A 154 7.06 -13.70 -4.31
N THR A 155 6.24 -14.50 -4.92
CA THR A 155 4.91 -14.83 -4.45
C THR A 155 4.94 -15.52 -3.09
N GLN A 156 3.83 -15.50 -2.37
CA GLN A 156 3.65 -16.11 -1.04
C GLN A 156 3.98 -17.61 -0.96
N ASP A 157 4.27 -18.25 -2.09
CA ASP A 157 4.44 -19.70 -2.21
C ASP A 157 5.89 -20.19 -2.27
N SER A 158 6.90 -19.32 -2.15
CA SER A 158 8.31 -19.71 -2.24
C SER A 158 9.12 -19.34 -1.00
N ASP A 159 10.25 -20.03 -0.82
CA ASP A 159 11.29 -19.63 0.14
C ASP A 159 11.83 -18.28 -0.26
N ILE A 160 11.61 -17.27 0.56
CA ILE A 160 12.00 -15.91 0.21
C ILE A 160 13.28 -15.46 0.91
N VAL A 161 13.55 -15.97 2.10
CA VAL A 161 14.77 -15.64 2.84
C VAL A 161 15.46 -16.86 3.42
N SER A 162 16.78 -16.75 3.58
CA SER A 162 17.58 -17.71 4.33
C SER A 162 18.53 -17.01 5.28
N LEU A 163 18.78 -17.61 6.45
CA LEU A 163 19.66 -17.09 7.49
C LEU A 163 20.52 -18.21 8.07
N THR A 164 21.83 -17.99 8.16
CA THR A 164 22.76 -18.91 8.81
C THR A 164 23.48 -18.21 9.96
N GLN A 165 23.31 -18.70 11.17
CA GLN A 165 24.06 -18.23 12.34
C GLN A 165 25.48 -18.78 12.31
N VAL A 166 26.47 -17.96 11.97
CA VAL A 166 27.88 -18.39 11.79
C VAL A 166 28.78 -18.06 12.98
N LYS A 167 28.26 -17.31 13.97
CA LYS A 167 28.91 -17.07 15.27
C LYS A 167 27.97 -17.38 16.42
N ASN A 168 28.55 -17.55 17.61
CA ASN A 168 27.75 -17.73 18.81
C ASN A 168 26.90 -16.50 19.12
N VAL A 169 25.67 -16.75 19.59
CA VAL A 169 24.73 -15.75 20.07
C VAL A 169 24.52 -16.02 21.57
N LYS A 170 24.48 -14.97 22.41
CA LYS A 170 24.25 -15.11 23.86
C LYS A 170 22.89 -14.57 24.22
N THR A 171 22.25 -15.20 25.19
CA THR A 171 21.07 -14.65 25.85
C THR A 171 21.45 -13.64 26.94
N LEU A 172 20.52 -12.80 27.36
CA LEU A 172 20.71 -11.92 28.53
C LEU A 172 21.00 -12.70 29.82
N ALA A 173 20.53 -13.94 29.92
CA ALA A 173 20.83 -14.86 31.03
C ALA A 173 22.22 -15.52 30.92
N GLY A 174 23.00 -15.22 29.87
CA GLY A 174 24.36 -15.73 29.69
C GLY A 174 24.45 -17.11 29.03
N HIS A 175 23.33 -17.71 28.62
CA HIS A 175 23.35 -18.94 27.85
C HIS A 175 23.92 -18.70 26.42
N VAL A 176 24.68 -19.64 25.88
CA VAL A 176 25.32 -19.52 24.57
C VAL A 176 24.69 -20.46 23.57
N TYR A 177 24.14 -19.91 22.51
CA TYR A 177 23.73 -20.68 21.33
C TYR A 177 24.91 -20.74 20.36
N ALA A 178 25.39 -21.94 20.13
CA ALA A 178 26.55 -22.17 19.26
C ALA A 178 26.23 -21.85 17.80
N ALA A 179 27.24 -21.40 17.06
CA ALA A 179 27.17 -21.25 15.62
C ALA A 179 26.75 -22.57 14.94
N SER A 180 25.99 -22.41 13.83
CA SER A 180 25.55 -23.54 13.01
C SER A 180 25.85 -23.23 11.54
N ASN A 181 26.25 -24.24 10.78
CA ASN A 181 26.42 -24.13 9.34
C ASN A 181 25.14 -24.46 8.55
N THR A 182 24.06 -24.81 9.25
CA THR A 182 22.79 -25.14 8.62
C THR A 182 21.99 -23.85 8.41
N PRO A 183 21.62 -23.51 7.18
CA PRO A 183 20.75 -22.36 6.91
C PRO A 183 19.33 -22.63 7.39
N TRP A 184 18.71 -21.60 7.92
CA TRP A 184 17.27 -21.53 8.14
C TRP A 184 16.61 -20.90 6.93
N SER A 185 15.36 -21.28 6.67
CA SER A 185 14.51 -20.69 5.65
C SER A 185 13.12 -20.43 6.22
N ASN A 186 12.40 -19.46 5.71
CA ASN A 186 11.01 -19.22 6.07
C ASN A 186 10.00 -20.05 5.26
N ALA A 187 10.46 -21.02 4.46
CA ALA A 187 9.63 -21.84 3.57
C ALA A 187 8.61 -22.73 4.25
N ALA A 188 8.94 -23.22 5.44
CA ALA A 188 8.13 -24.25 6.10
C ALA A 188 6.75 -23.77 6.55
N ALA A 189 6.52 -22.44 6.61
CA ALA A 189 5.27 -21.85 7.05
C ALA A 189 4.81 -20.75 6.09
N ARG A 190 4.40 -21.15 4.92
CA ARG A 190 3.85 -20.26 3.88
C ARG A 190 2.76 -19.36 4.47
N GLY A 191 2.91 -18.06 4.30
CA GLY A 191 1.95 -17.05 4.76
C GLY A 191 2.10 -16.59 6.20
N ASN A 192 2.86 -17.28 7.07
CA ASN A 192 2.94 -16.94 8.50
C ASN A 192 4.31 -16.35 8.92
N ASN A 193 5.33 -16.38 8.06
CA ASN A 193 6.67 -15.92 8.36
C ASN A 193 7.11 -14.75 7.47
N VAL A 194 6.17 -13.89 7.14
CA VAL A 194 6.40 -12.62 6.44
C VAL A 194 5.74 -11.51 7.25
N VAL A 195 6.44 -10.43 7.44
CA VAL A 195 5.92 -9.20 8.07
C VAL A 195 6.06 -8.07 7.07
N ILE A 196 4.95 -7.45 6.69
CA ILE A 196 4.92 -6.38 5.70
C ILE A 196 4.53 -5.08 6.41
N ARG A 197 5.52 -4.25 6.65
CA ARG A 197 5.37 -2.98 7.33
C ARG A 197 4.37 -2.08 6.60
N GLY A 198 3.40 -1.53 7.34
CA GLY A 198 2.35 -0.69 6.81
C GLY A 198 1.25 -1.43 6.04
N VAL A 199 1.26 -2.78 6.05
CA VAL A 199 0.24 -3.61 5.38
C VAL A 199 -0.43 -4.59 6.35
N ASP A 200 0.31 -5.20 7.26
CA ASP A 200 -0.23 -6.26 8.14
C ASP A 200 -1.34 -5.75 9.08
N GLU A 201 -1.38 -4.44 9.33
CA GLU A 201 -2.42 -3.82 10.14
C GLU A 201 -3.71 -3.49 9.37
N TRP A 202 -3.76 -3.76 8.05
CA TRP A 202 -4.96 -3.53 7.25
C TRP A 202 -5.97 -4.65 7.46
N GLU A 203 -7.22 -4.24 7.58
CA GLU A 203 -8.35 -5.16 7.49
C GLU A 203 -8.74 -5.31 6.02
N GLN A 204 -8.57 -6.51 5.48
CA GLN A 204 -8.84 -6.83 4.08
C GLN A 204 -10.18 -7.53 3.94
N HIS A 205 -10.68 -7.59 2.70
CA HIS A 205 -11.92 -8.32 2.36
C HIS A 205 -13.19 -7.79 3.04
N HIS A 206 -13.28 -6.46 3.23
CA HIS A 206 -14.54 -5.82 3.56
C HIS A 206 -15.41 -5.68 2.32
N TRP A 207 -16.74 -5.71 2.55
CA TRP A 207 -17.72 -5.59 1.49
C TRP A 207 -18.70 -4.47 1.79
N TRP A 208 -18.85 -3.56 0.84
CA TRP A 208 -19.94 -2.61 0.82
C TRP A 208 -21.06 -3.14 -0.08
N TRP A 209 -22.31 -3.02 0.37
CA TRP A 209 -23.49 -3.50 -0.32
C TRP A 209 -24.56 -2.43 -0.42
N ASP A 210 -25.25 -2.40 -1.57
CA ASP A 210 -26.49 -1.67 -1.79
C ASP A 210 -27.51 -2.64 -2.43
N ASP A 211 -28.34 -3.24 -1.59
CA ASP A 211 -29.35 -4.23 -2.02
C ASP A 211 -30.35 -3.62 -3.02
N SER A 212 -30.69 -2.33 -2.89
CA SER A 212 -31.65 -1.65 -3.74
C SER A 212 -31.19 -1.55 -5.21
N ARG A 213 -29.87 -1.68 -5.44
CA ARG A 213 -29.23 -1.54 -6.76
C ARG A 213 -28.49 -2.80 -7.20
N SER A 214 -28.50 -3.84 -6.39
CA SER A 214 -27.67 -5.03 -6.58
C SER A 214 -26.20 -4.66 -6.82
N ALA A 215 -25.72 -3.66 -6.09
CA ALA A 215 -24.37 -3.14 -6.19
C ALA A 215 -23.54 -3.57 -4.99
N TRP A 216 -22.26 -3.83 -5.22
CA TRP A 216 -21.30 -4.20 -4.19
C TRP A 216 -19.90 -3.75 -4.58
N LEU A 217 -19.04 -3.61 -3.58
CA LEU A 217 -17.64 -3.29 -3.76
C LEU A 217 -16.81 -3.89 -2.63
N GLU A 218 -15.79 -4.62 -3.00
CA GLU A 218 -14.78 -5.12 -2.06
C GLU A 218 -13.74 -4.04 -1.79
N TYR A 219 -13.25 -3.94 -0.55
CA TYR A 219 -12.24 -2.96 -0.18
C TYR A 219 -11.41 -3.43 1.02
N SER A 220 -10.26 -2.80 1.20
CA SER A 220 -9.46 -2.89 2.42
C SER A 220 -9.51 -1.57 3.18
N ILE A 221 -9.43 -1.65 4.51
CA ILE A 221 -9.43 -0.49 5.39
C ILE A 221 -8.27 -0.56 6.39
N TYR A 222 -7.59 0.56 6.57
CA TYR A 222 -6.67 0.78 7.68
C TYR A 222 -7.32 1.64 8.74
N LEU A 223 -7.26 1.19 9.98
CA LEU A 223 -7.79 1.89 11.14
C LEU A 223 -6.65 2.43 12.01
N PRO A 224 -6.66 3.72 12.36
CA PRO A 224 -5.62 4.30 13.20
C PRO A 224 -5.46 3.58 14.53
N LYS A 225 -4.22 3.43 15.00
CA LYS A 225 -3.94 2.77 16.29
C LYS A 225 -4.68 3.44 17.47
N SER A 226 -4.94 4.74 17.41
CA SER A 226 -5.70 5.43 18.45
C SER A 226 -7.18 5.02 18.45
N PHE A 227 -7.77 4.73 17.28
CA PHE A 227 -9.14 4.23 17.20
C PHE A 227 -9.29 2.87 17.89
N LEU A 228 -8.29 2.02 17.77
CA LEU A 228 -8.29 0.68 18.35
C LEU A 228 -8.16 0.69 19.89
N LYS A 229 -7.69 1.81 20.46
CA LYS A 229 -7.59 2.01 21.91
C LYS A 229 -8.93 2.45 22.51
N SER A 230 -9.07 2.31 23.83
CA SER A 230 -10.25 2.80 24.56
C SER A 230 -10.40 4.32 24.38
N GLY A 231 -11.60 4.77 24.03
CA GLY A 231 -11.93 6.18 23.78
C GLY A 231 -11.68 6.66 22.35
N GLY A 232 -11.12 5.81 21.46
CA GLY A 232 -10.84 6.16 20.07
C GLY A 232 -12.12 6.46 19.26
N GLU A 233 -13.24 5.86 19.64
CA GLU A 233 -14.57 6.10 19.08
C GLU A 233 -15.10 7.52 19.29
N ASN A 234 -14.51 8.29 20.21
CA ASN A 234 -14.89 9.68 20.49
C ASN A 234 -14.21 10.68 19.54
N LYS A 235 -13.22 10.24 18.76
CA LYS A 235 -12.50 11.06 17.79
C LYS A 235 -13.09 10.87 16.39
N ALA A 236 -13.16 11.94 15.60
CA ALA A 236 -13.40 11.87 14.17
C ALA A 236 -12.05 11.92 13.42
N TYR A 237 -11.86 11.02 12.46
CA TYR A 237 -10.61 10.84 11.73
C TYR A 237 -10.72 11.37 10.31
N PRO A 238 -9.66 11.96 9.75
CA PRO A 238 -9.57 12.18 8.31
C PRO A 238 -9.70 10.84 7.57
N LEU A 239 -10.22 10.89 6.34
CA LEU A 239 -10.31 9.73 5.45
C LEU A 239 -9.48 9.96 4.19
N VAL A 240 -8.62 9.02 3.87
CA VAL A 240 -7.92 8.95 2.58
C VAL A 240 -8.51 7.81 1.76
N LEU A 241 -9.14 8.15 0.63
CA LEU A 241 -9.51 7.20 -0.42
C LEU A 241 -8.31 7.07 -1.37
N ALA A 242 -7.59 5.95 -1.29
CA ALA A 242 -6.44 5.64 -2.13
C ALA A 242 -6.84 4.63 -3.22
N ILE A 243 -6.86 5.07 -4.48
CA ILE A 243 -7.31 4.23 -5.59
C ILE A 243 -6.10 3.75 -6.39
N THR A 244 -5.98 2.44 -6.56
CA THR A 244 -4.89 1.79 -7.27
C THR A 244 -5.05 1.89 -8.80
N HIS A 245 -4.12 1.34 -9.55
CA HIS A 245 -4.08 1.42 -11.01
C HIS A 245 -4.81 0.24 -11.69
N SER A 246 -4.86 0.24 -13.01
CA SER A 246 -5.57 -0.78 -13.78
C SER A 246 -4.98 -2.19 -13.66
N GLY A 247 -3.67 -2.32 -13.38
CA GLY A 247 -3.01 -3.61 -13.23
C GLY A 247 -3.57 -4.45 -12.09
N THR A 248 -3.99 -3.83 -10.99
CA THR A 248 -4.60 -4.50 -9.83
C THR A 248 -6.05 -4.96 -10.07
N SER A 249 -6.63 -4.69 -11.26
CA SER A 249 -8.05 -4.85 -11.53
C SER A 249 -8.44 -6.17 -12.17
N TYR A 250 -7.51 -7.01 -12.65
CA TYR A 250 -7.89 -8.19 -13.45
C TYR A 250 -7.98 -9.47 -12.62
N ASP A 251 -6.94 -9.82 -11.93
CA ASP A 251 -6.91 -10.99 -11.05
C ASP A 251 -6.44 -10.60 -9.64
N GLY A 252 -6.51 -9.29 -9.34
CA GLY A 252 -6.01 -8.71 -8.12
C GLY A 252 -6.80 -9.16 -6.91
N THR A 253 -6.08 -9.48 -5.87
CA THR A 253 -6.62 -9.67 -4.52
C THR A 253 -6.57 -8.36 -3.75
N CYS A 254 -7.26 -8.27 -2.60
CA CYS A 254 -7.08 -7.16 -1.68
C CYS A 254 -5.61 -6.98 -1.28
N ALA A 255 -4.87 -8.07 -1.10
CA ALA A 255 -3.43 -8.00 -0.82
C ALA A 255 -2.66 -7.29 -1.93
N GLN A 256 -2.95 -7.54 -3.20
CA GLN A 256 -2.27 -6.88 -4.33
C GLN A 256 -2.53 -5.38 -4.38
N THR A 257 -3.73 -4.91 -4.01
CA THR A 257 -4.01 -3.46 -3.92
C THR A 257 -3.14 -2.76 -2.88
N LEU A 258 -2.60 -3.50 -1.92
CA LEU A 258 -1.72 -3.00 -0.86
C LEU A 258 -0.23 -3.20 -1.16
N THR A 259 0.16 -4.27 -1.89
CA THR A 259 1.56 -4.71 -2.00
C THR A 259 2.19 -4.46 -3.35
N GLU A 260 1.40 -4.27 -4.41
CA GLU A 260 1.93 -4.08 -5.77
C GLU A 260 2.65 -2.73 -5.93
N GLN A 261 2.15 -1.70 -5.27
CA GLN A 261 2.75 -0.37 -5.17
C GLN A 261 2.28 0.33 -3.89
N CYS A 262 3.07 1.25 -3.37
CA CYS A 262 2.76 1.94 -2.10
C CYS A 262 1.63 2.98 -2.17
N ILE A 263 0.74 2.92 -3.17
CA ILE A 263 -0.33 3.91 -3.39
C ILE A 263 -1.25 4.03 -2.17
N ALA A 264 -1.63 2.89 -1.58
CA ALA A 264 -2.45 2.83 -0.38
C ALA A 264 -1.60 2.69 0.89
N SER A 265 -0.62 1.79 0.89
CA SER A 265 0.18 1.45 2.07
C SER A 265 1.10 2.57 2.56
N ILE A 266 1.46 3.55 1.73
CA ILE A 266 2.25 4.72 2.18
C ILE A 266 1.52 5.51 3.28
N TRP A 267 0.19 5.55 3.27
CA TRP A 267 -0.62 6.29 4.23
C TRP A 267 -0.77 5.58 5.58
N SER A 268 -0.56 4.26 5.61
CA SER A 268 -0.58 3.44 6.84
C SER A 268 0.80 3.24 7.46
N MET A 269 1.87 3.74 6.81
CA MET A 269 3.21 3.69 7.39
C MET A 269 3.23 4.38 8.75
N PRO A 270 3.88 3.79 9.78
CA PRO A 270 3.89 4.36 11.12
C PRO A 270 4.30 5.84 11.17
N GLU A 271 5.32 6.23 10.41
CA GLU A 271 5.80 7.61 10.37
C GLU A 271 4.78 8.57 9.75
N GLU A 272 4.01 8.10 8.76
CA GLU A 272 2.95 8.90 8.16
C GLU A 272 1.77 9.04 9.11
N GLN A 273 1.40 7.96 9.80
CA GLN A 273 0.32 7.97 10.79
C GLN A 273 0.66 8.82 12.03
N ASP A 274 1.93 8.84 12.46
CA ASP A 274 2.39 9.71 13.55
C ASP A 274 2.27 11.21 13.21
N LEU A 275 2.42 11.56 11.93
CA LEU A 275 2.28 12.93 11.43
C LEU A 275 0.83 13.27 11.05
N HIS A 276 0.14 12.32 10.45
CA HIS A 276 -1.15 12.52 9.80
C HIS A 276 -2.09 11.35 10.07
N GLU A 277 -2.43 11.13 11.33
CA GLU A 277 -3.31 10.04 11.72
C GLU A 277 -4.65 10.08 10.97
N CYS A 278 -4.95 9.01 10.22
CA CYS A 278 -6.12 8.93 9.34
C CYS A 278 -6.60 7.50 9.14
N VAL A 279 -7.85 7.37 8.76
CA VAL A 279 -8.40 6.14 8.15
C VAL A 279 -8.01 6.12 6.68
N VAL A 280 -7.63 4.97 6.18
CA VAL A 280 -7.35 4.78 4.75
C VAL A 280 -8.23 3.67 4.20
N ILE A 281 -8.85 3.89 3.06
CA ILE A 281 -9.56 2.85 2.31
C ILE A 281 -8.98 2.69 0.92
N THR A 282 -8.92 1.46 0.45
CA THR A 282 -8.58 1.15 -0.94
C THR A 282 -9.57 0.14 -1.50
N PRO A 283 -10.36 0.51 -2.53
CA PRO A 283 -11.27 -0.42 -3.16
C PRO A 283 -10.51 -1.42 -4.03
N ARG A 284 -11.00 -2.65 -4.07
CA ARG A 284 -10.57 -3.67 -5.01
C ARG A 284 -11.59 -3.75 -6.14
N TYR A 285 -11.13 -3.64 -7.38
CA TYR A 285 -11.97 -3.72 -8.56
C TYR A 285 -11.72 -5.05 -9.30
N GLU A 286 -12.77 -5.63 -9.84
CA GLU A 286 -12.67 -6.84 -10.67
C GLU A 286 -12.32 -6.53 -12.13
N ARG A 287 -12.34 -5.25 -12.49
CA ARG A 287 -12.09 -4.77 -13.85
C ARG A 287 -11.59 -3.34 -13.85
N THR A 288 -11.00 -2.93 -14.94
CA THR A 288 -10.62 -1.54 -15.17
C THR A 288 -11.84 -0.64 -15.01
N THR A 289 -11.82 0.26 -14.01
CA THR A 289 -12.94 1.16 -13.71
C THR A 289 -13.04 2.33 -14.67
N MET A 290 -11.89 2.77 -15.21
CA MET A 290 -11.80 3.87 -16.16
C MET A 290 -10.65 3.61 -17.14
N ASN A 291 -10.87 3.86 -18.42
CA ASN A 291 -9.89 3.61 -19.48
C ASN A 291 -9.53 4.88 -20.27
N ASP A 292 -8.55 4.76 -21.17
CA ASP A 292 -8.06 5.87 -22.00
C ASP A 292 -9.10 6.36 -23.05
N TYR A 293 -10.19 5.63 -23.22
CA TYR A 293 -11.34 6.04 -24.08
C TYR A 293 -12.42 6.79 -23.30
N TRP A 294 -12.17 7.06 -22.00
CA TRP A 294 -13.07 7.79 -21.10
C TRP A 294 -14.33 7.02 -20.73
N GLU A 295 -14.32 5.71 -20.95
CA GLU A 295 -15.35 4.81 -20.46
C GLU A 295 -15.11 4.51 -18.99
N HIS A 296 -16.18 4.40 -18.23
CA HIS A 296 -16.11 4.06 -16.81
C HIS A 296 -17.21 3.08 -16.42
N THR A 297 -16.92 2.28 -15.42
CA THR A 297 -17.86 1.30 -14.87
C THR A 297 -18.69 1.90 -13.73
N SER A 298 -19.74 1.18 -13.31
CA SER A 298 -20.53 1.53 -12.12
C SER A 298 -19.71 1.52 -10.84
N ASP A 299 -18.54 0.86 -10.82
CA ASP A 299 -17.69 0.74 -9.64
C ASP A 299 -17.09 2.09 -9.22
N VAL A 300 -16.97 3.04 -10.15
CA VAL A 300 -16.60 4.42 -9.84
C VAL A 300 -17.63 5.05 -8.91
N GLU A 301 -18.92 4.94 -9.24
CA GLU A 301 -20.01 5.46 -8.43
C GLU A 301 -20.18 4.66 -7.13
N ASN A 302 -19.98 3.35 -7.16
CA ASN A 302 -19.98 2.49 -5.97
C ASN A 302 -18.88 2.90 -4.98
N THR A 303 -17.72 3.33 -5.48
CA THR A 303 -16.63 3.87 -4.66
C THR A 303 -17.06 5.13 -3.89
N TRP A 304 -17.75 6.06 -4.56
CA TRP A 304 -18.30 7.23 -3.86
C TRP A 304 -19.33 6.83 -2.79
N ARG A 305 -20.20 5.86 -3.09
CA ARG A 305 -21.22 5.38 -2.13
C ARG A 305 -20.58 4.70 -0.93
N LEU A 306 -19.50 3.95 -1.13
CA LEU A 306 -18.69 3.43 -0.02
C LEU A 306 -18.21 4.58 0.88
N VAL A 307 -17.68 5.66 0.31
CA VAL A 307 -17.28 6.85 1.08
C VAL A 307 -18.48 7.45 1.83
N GLN A 308 -19.64 7.57 1.19
CA GLN A 308 -20.85 8.10 1.83
C GLN A 308 -21.33 7.21 2.99
N SER A 309 -21.18 5.89 2.88
CA SER A 309 -21.55 4.98 3.98
C SER A 309 -20.66 5.17 5.21
N LEU A 310 -19.37 5.42 5.01
CA LEU A 310 -18.46 5.76 6.11
C LEU A 310 -18.78 7.11 6.75
N LEU A 311 -19.16 8.10 5.94
CA LEU A 311 -19.52 9.44 6.41
C LEU A 311 -20.85 9.46 7.18
N SER A 312 -21.79 8.59 6.83
CA SER A 312 -23.11 8.53 7.46
C SER A 312 -23.14 7.70 8.74
N ASN A 313 -22.01 7.20 9.22
CA ASN A 313 -21.91 6.25 10.34
C ASN A 313 -22.78 4.97 10.16
N THR A 314 -23.12 4.64 8.93
CA THR A 314 -23.84 3.41 8.58
C THR A 314 -22.90 2.28 8.19
N TRP A 315 -21.62 2.47 8.42
CA TRP A 315 -20.60 1.46 8.16
C TRP A 315 -20.76 0.35 9.19
N ASP A 316 -21.25 -0.77 8.71
CA ASP A 316 -21.40 -1.98 9.52
C ASP A 316 -20.05 -2.67 9.65
N TYR A 317 -19.57 -2.76 10.87
CA TYR A 317 -18.36 -3.47 11.25
C TYR A 317 -18.49 -4.99 11.09
N GLY A 318 -19.28 -5.48 10.18
CA GLY A 318 -19.65 -6.88 9.95
C GLY A 318 -18.54 -7.93 9.92
N ASN A 319 -17.44 -7.69 10.66
CA ASN A 319 -16.39 -8.67 10.92
C ASN A 319 -16.66 -9.36 12.27
N PRO A 320 -17.18 -10.61 12.28
CA PRO A 320 -17.47 -11.36 13.50
C PRO A 320 -16.23 -11.67 14.37
N ASN A 321 -15.02 -11.50 13.83
CA ASN A 321 -13.78 -11.71 14.59
C ASN A 321 -13.33 -10.49 15.41
N LEU A 322 -14.11 -9.39 15.40
CA LEU A 322 -13.84 -8.17 16.13
C LEU A 322 -14.76 -8.01 17.35
N GLU A 323 -14.96 -9.09 18.11
CA GLU A 323 -15.82 -9.08 19.32
C GLU A 323 -15.52 -7.92 20.26
N ASP A 324 -14.26 -7.52 20.38
CA ASP A 324 -13.84 -6.37 21.21
C ASP A 324 -14.17 -5.00 20.60
N ARG A 325 -14.71 -4.95 19.37
CA ARG A 325 -14.97 -3.70 18.62
C ARG A 325 -16.44 -3.48 18.28
N ALA A 326 -17.32 -4.41 18.64
CA ALA A 326 -18.74 -4.37 18.29
C ALA A 326 -19.45 -3.07 18.74
N ASP A 327 -18.93 -2.40 19.77
CA ASP A 327 -19.50 -1.16 20.32
C ASP A 327 -18.81 0.12 19.80
N LYS A 328 -17.78 0.01 18.94
CA LYS A 328 -17.04 1.17 18.44
C LYS A 328 -17.58 1.65 17.10
N VAL A 329 -18.11 2.86 17.07
CA VAL A 329 -18.55 3.53 15.84
C VAL A 329 -17.39 4.37 15.30
N LEU A 330 -16.94 4.02 14.09
CA LEU A 330 -15.95 4.82 13.37
C LEU A 330 -16.60 6.15 12.94
N LYS A 331 -15.98 7.26 13.32
CA LYS A 331 -16.40 8.61 12.90
C LYS A 331 -15.38 9.18 11.94
N ILE A 332 -15.85 9.57 10.75
CA ILE A 332 -15.04 10.29 9.77
C ILE A 332 -15.29 11.80 9.90
N ASP A 333 -14.21 12.56 9.88
CA ASP A 333 -14.27 14.00 9.76
C ASP A 333 -14.66 14.39 8.34
N ALA A 334 -15.94 14.72 8.14
CA ALA A 334 -16.50 15.07 6.84
C ALA A 334 -15.84 16.31 6.19
N SER A 335 -15.11 17.13 6.96
CA SER A 335 -14.33 18.24 6.42
C SER A 335 -12.96 17.84 5.90
N ARG A 336 -12.49 16.61 6.19
CA ARG A 336 -11.16 16.10 5.85
C ARG A 336 -11.24 14.74 5.16
N VAL A 337 -11.93 14.70 4.02
CA VAL A 337 -12.00 13.54 3.14
C VAL A 337 -11.13 13.80 1.91
N TYR A 338 -10.17 12.96 1.66
CA TYR A 338 -9.19 13.13 0.60
C TYR A 338 -9.26 12.01 -0.42
N CYS A 339 -8.94 12.33 -1.67
CA CYS A 339 -8.89 11.35 -2.75
C CYS A 339 -7.50 11.36 -3.38
N THR A 340 -6.95 10.18 -3.62
CA THR A 340 -5.64 10.02 -4.27
C THR A 340 -5.59 8.77 -5.11
N GLY A 341 -4.63 8.70 -6.00
CA GLY A 341 -4.37 7.53 -6.82
C GLY A 341 -3.32 7.78 -7.89
N TRP A 342 -2.97 6.71 -8.58
CA TRP A 342 -2.08 6.74 -9.73
C TRP A 342 -2.77 6.16 -10.97
N SER A 343 -2.48 6.73 -12.18
CA SER A 343 -3.00 6.23 -13.45
C SER A 343 -4.53 6.13 -13.44
N MET A 344 -5.11 4.95 -13.66
CA MET A 344 -6.56 4.72 -13.54
C MET A 344 -7.14 5.24 -12.23
N GLY A 345 -6.46 5.00 -11.11
CA GLY A 345 -6.92 5.48 -9.79
C GLY A 345 -6.95 7.00 -9.69
N ALA A 346 -5.97 7.68 -10.28
CA ALA A 346 -5.95 9.13 -10.39
C ALA A 346 -7.04 9.66 -11.35
N MET A 347 -7.31 8.96 -12.45
CA MET A 347 -8.41 9.26 -13.37
C MET A 347 -9.76 9.13 -12.65
N THR A 348 -9.93 8.06 -11.89
CA THR A 348 -11.13 7.82 -11.07
C THR A 348 -11.29 8.89 -9.99
N SER A 349 -10.20 9.29 -9.32
CA SER A 349 -10.20 10.37 -8.32
C SER A 349 -10.64 11.71 -8.91
N LEU A 350 -10.08 12.09 -10.06
CA LEU A 350 -10.50 13.32 -10.77
C LEU A 350 -11.99 13.30 -11.15
N TRP A 351 -12.48 12.14 -11.62
CA TRP A 351 -13.89 11.98 -11.98
C TRP A 351 -14.79 12.11 -10.74
N LEU A 352 -14.48 11.40 -9.65
CA LEU A 352 -15.24 11.46 -8.40
C LEU A 352 -15.31 12.87 -7.84
N MET A 353 -14.17 13.58 -7.78
CA MET A 353 -14.13 14.96 -7.32
C MET A 353 -14.92 15.92 -8.22
N ALA A 354 -14.94 15.66 -9.54
CA ALA A 354 -15.71 16.49 -10.47
C ALA A 354 -17.22 16.27 -10.37
N LYS A 355 -17.64 15.03 -10.03
CA LYS A 355 -19.07 14.66 -9.92
C LYS A 355 -19.66 14.88 -8.54
N HIS A 356 -18.83 14.79 -7.51
CA HIS A 356 -19.20 14.91 -6.11
C HIS A 356 -18.33 15.96 -5.40
N PRO A 357 -18.34 17.22 -5.86
CA PRO A 357 -17.44 18.26 -5.37
C PRO A 357 -17.65 18.59 -3.87
N GLU A 358 -18.81 18.25 -3.35
CA GLU A 358 -19.16 18.43 -1.93
C GLU A 358 -18.51 17.38 -1.01
N THR A 359 -17.98 16.29 -1.56
CA THR A 359 -17.47 15.18 -0.75
C THR A 359 -16.01 15.38 -0.30
N PHE A 360 -15.15 15.78 -1.22
CA PHE A 360 -13.70 15.79 -0.99
C PHE A 360 -13.18 17.18 -0.63
N ALA A 361 -12.28 17.23 0.36
CA ALA A 361 -11.57 18.45 0.75
C ALA A 361 -10.43 18.80 -0.21
N ALA A 362 -9.73 17.77 -0.73
CA ALA A 362 -8.65 17.92 -1.70
C ALA A 362 -8.32 16.59 -2.39
N GLY A 363 -7.56 16.68 -3.47
CA GLY A 363 -7.01 15.52 -4.19
C GLY A 363 -5.51 15.62 -4.44
N LEU A 364 -4.79 14.51 -4.20
CA LEU A 364 -3.40 14.31 -4.65
C LEU A 364 -3.42 13.35 -5.83
N ILE A 365 -3.17 13.87 -7.03
CA ILE A 365 -3.39 13.19 -8.30
C ILE A 365 -2.06 12.88 -8.96
N ILE A 366 -1.71 11.61 -9.03
CA ILE A 366 -0.43 11.17 -9.61
C ILE A 366 -0.64 10.57 -10.98
N ALA A 367 -0.10 11.21 -12.02
CA ALA A 367 -0.11 10.74 -13.41
C ALA A 367 -1.50 10.28 -13.90
N GLY A 368 -2.56 10.97 -13.49
CA GLY A 368 -3.92 10.78 -13.95
C GLY A 368 -4.30 11.81 -15.01
N GLN A 369 -5.31 11.49 -15.81
CA GLN A 369 -5.79 12.34 -16.90
C GLN A 369 -7.30 12.32 -17.02
N GLN A 370 -7.87 13.43 -17.53
CA GLN A 370 -9.29 13.52 -17.86
C GLN A 370 -9.51 14.48 -19.03
N ARG A 371 -10.68 14.37 -19.68
CA ARG A 371 -11.04 15.37 -20.71
C ARG A 371 -11.44 16.68 -20.02
N PRO A 372 -10.99 17.84 -20.56
CA PRO A 372 -11.30 19.14 -19.97
C PRO A 372 -12.80 19.35 -19.70
N LYS A 373 -13.67 18.92 -20.62
CA LYS A 373 -15.14 19.07 -20.48
C LYS A 373 -15.75 18.28 -19.31
N ASP A 374 -15.11 17.16 -18.92
CA ASP A 374 -15.63 16.26 -17.88
C ASP A 374 -15.21 16.71 -16.47
N VAL A 375 -14.16 17.53 -16.39
CA VAL A 375 -13.55 17.99 -15.15
C VAL A 375 -13.52 19.51 -14.97
N ALA A 376 -14.33 20.24 -15.75
CA ALA A 376 -14.42 21.70 -15.63
C ALA A 376 -14.82 22.17 -14.21
N THR A 377 -15.67 21.40 -13.53
CA THR A 377 -16.11 21.68 -12.14
C THR A 377 -14.98 21.66 -11.12
N LEU A 378 -13.85 21.01 -11.43
CA LEU A 378 -12.66 21.00 -10.58
C LEU A 378 -11.99 22.38 -10.42
N ALA A 379 -12.37 23.37 -11.22
CA ALA A 379 -11.93 24.76 -11.06
C ALA A 379 -12.09 25.30 -9.63
N ASN A 380 -13.09 24.79 -8.89
CA ASN A 380 -13.35 25.19 -7.51
C ASN A 380 -12.80 24.22 -6.45
N GLN A 381 -12.09 23.17 -6.88
CA GLN A 381 -11.52 22.16 -5.98
C GLN A 381 -10.06 22.46 -5.62
N LYS A 382 -9.57 21.85 -4.55
CA LYS A 382 -8.17 21.89 -4.17
C LYS A 382 -7.46 20.65 -4.71
N LEU A 383 -6.54 20.85 -5.66
CA LEU A 383 -5.83 19.77 -6.34
C LEU A 383 -4.32 20.00 -6.31
N LEU A 384 -3.59 18.95 -5.99
CA LEU A 384 -2.18 18.82 -6.28
C LEU A 384 -1.99 17.70 -7.31
N ILE A 385 -1.64 18.09 -8.53
CA ILE A 385 -1.44 17.20 -9.67
C ILE A 385 0.07 17.08 -9.89
N ILE A 386 0.57 15.85 -9.96
CA ILE A 386 1.99 15.58 -10.19
C ILE A 386 2.14 14.62 -11.36
N THR A 387 2.91 15.04 -12.37
CA THR A 387 3.22 14.22 -13.56
C THR A 387 4.69 14.30 -13.91
N GLY A 388 5.12 13.46 -14.84
CA GLY A 388 6.45 13.52 -15.43
C GLY A 388 6.44 14.12 -16.83
N SER A 389 7.53 14.78 -17.25
CA SER A 389 7.62 15.40 -18.59
C SER A 389 7.54 14.37 -19.72
N ASP A 390 7.93 13.12 -19.44
CA ASP A 390 7.96 12.03 -20.42
C ASP A 390 6.69 11.16 -20.34
N ASP A 391 5.74 11.53 -19.46
CA ASP A 391 4.40 10.94 -19.46
C ASP A 391 3.58 11.52 -20.62
N ASN A 392 3.54 10.78 -21.72
CA ASN A 392 2.86 11.19 -22.96
C ASN A 392 1.32 11.10 -22.90
N LYS A 393 0.76 10.65 -21.77
CA LYS A 393 -0.67 10.59 -21.48
C LYS A 393 -1.10 11.66 -20.47
N ALA A 394 -0.68 11.52 -19.23
CA ALA A 394 -1.17 12.39 -18.15
C ALA A 394 -0.78 13.85 -18.35
N THR A 395 0.48 14.16 -18.68
CA THR A 395 0.94 15.53 -18.80
C THR A 395 0.21 16.30 -19.90
N PRO A 396 0.11 15.81 -21.15
CA PRO A 396 -0.59 16.56 -22.21
C PRO A 396 -2.08 16.78 -21.94
N TRP A 397 -2.75 15.86 -21.24
CA TRP A 397 -4.17 16.04 -20.93
C TRP A 397 -4.38 17.03 -19.79
N ASN A 398 -3.54 17.02 -18.75
CA ASN A 398 -3.61 18.05 -17.71
C ASN A 398 -3.29 19.45 -18.27
N GLU A 399 -2.33 19.57 -19.19
CA GLU A 399 -2.06 20.82 -19.91
C GLU A 399 -3.30 21.38 -20.62
N LYS A 400 -4.12 20.50 -21.23
CA LYS A 400 -5.38 20.90 -21.87
C LYS A 400 -6.46 21.27 -20.86
N CYS A 401 -6.40 20.75 -19.63
CA CYS A 401 -7.35 21.08 -18.58
C CYS A 401 -7.07 22.46 -17.95
N VAL A 402 -5.81 22.90 -17.87
CA VAL A 402 -5.41 24.17 -17.25
C VAL A 402 -6.25 25.35 -17.74
N PRO A 403 -6.33 25.67 -19.05
CA PRO A 403 -7.09 26.82 -19.51
C PRO A 403 -8.59 26.73 -19.18
N VAL A 404 -9.16 25.50 -19.11
CA VAL A 404 -10.56 25.30 -18.73
C VAL A 404 -10.78 25.59 -17.25
N TRP A 405 -9.84 25.15 -16.39
CA TRP A 405 -9.90 25.46 -14.95
C TRP A 405 -9.72 26.96 -14.68
N GLU A 406 -8.75 27.61 -15.34
CA GLU A 406 -8.55 29.06 -15.21
C GLU A 406 -9.78 29.85 -15.70
N GLN A 407 -10.39 29.45 -16.80
CA GLN A 407 -11.65 30.03 -17.26
C GLN A 407 -12.80 29.82 -16.26
N GLY A 408 -12.77 28.68 -15.53
CA GLY A 408 -13.69 28.38 -14.44
C GLY A 408 -13.38 29.12 -13.12
N GLY A 409 -12.36 29.95 -13.08
CA GLY A 409 -11.96 30.76 -11.93
C GLY A 409 -10.86 30.15 -11.04
N ALA A 410 -10.28 29.02 -11.43
CA ALA A 410 -9.16 28.44 -10.70
C ALA A 410 -7.91 29.34 -10.77
N LYS A 411 -7.21 29.44 -9.64
CA LYS A 411 -5.84 29.92 -9.62
C LYS A 411 -4.90 28.73 -9.76
N VAL A 412 -4.36 28.53 -10.98
CA VAL A 412 -3.45 27.41 -11.24
C VAL A 412 -2.00 27.84 -10.99
N THR A 413 -1.32 27.17 -10.08
CA THR A 413 0.11 27.33 -9.84
C THR A 413 0.89 26.28 -10.61
N ARG A 414 1.93 26.70 -11.34
CA ARG A 414 2.78 25.82 -12.16
C ARG A 414 4.24 26.26 -12.06
N PRO A 415 5.20 25.31 -12.00
CA PRO A 415 6.60 25.63 -12.15
C PRO A 415 6.89 26.23 -13.53
N SER A 416 7.74 27.26 -13.59
CA SER A 416 8.28 27.78 -14.85
C SER A 416 9.32 26.84 -15.47
N GLU A 417 9.95 25.99 -14.65
CA GLU A 417 10.93 24.98 -15.03
C GLU A 417 10.54 23.63 -14.47
N LEU A 418 10.94 22.55 -15.15
CA LEU A 418 10.68 21.18 -14.70
C LEU A 418 11.44 20.90 -13.40
N LEU A 419 10.77 20.23 -12.46
CA LEU A 419 11.35 19.84 -11.18
C LEU A 419 12.35 18.69 -11.34
N ASP A 420 13.33 18.61 -10.45
CA ASP A 420 14.36 17.57 -10.46
C ASP A 420 13.89 16.33 -9.70
N PRO A 421 13.67 15.19 -10.38
CA PRO A 421 13.24 13.96 -9.71
C PRO A 421 14.32 13.27 -8.87
N THR A 422 15.60 13.67 -9.02
CA THR A 422 16.70 13.09 -8.23
C THR A 422 16.65 13.53 -6.77
N LEU A 423 15.91 14.60 -6.47
CA LEU A 423 15.72 15.10 -5.11
C LEU A 423 14.71 14.23 -4.30
N ILE A 424 13.98 13.32 -4.95
CA ILE A 424 13.00 12.48 -4.26
C ILE A 424 13.69 11.42 -3.39
N PHE A 425 14.84 10.93 -3.82
CA PHE A 425 15.62 9.94 -3.10
C PHE A 425 17.04 10.47 -2.77
N PRO A 426 17.58 10.06 -1.63
CA PRO A 426 16.99 9.21 -0.58
C PRO A 426 15.85 9.92 0.18
N VAL A 427 14.84 9.15 0.59
CA VAL A 427 13.59 9.66 1.21
C VAL A 427 13.84 10.46 2.48
N ASN A 428 14.87 10.11 3.25
CA ASN A 428 15.21 10.78 4.50
C ASN A 428 15.99 12.12 4.31
N ASN A 429 16.26 12.53 3.09
CA ASN A 429 16.99 13.78 2.79
C ASN A 429 16.26 14.61 1.72
N GLN A 430 14.96 14.83 1.89
CA GLN A 430 14.13 15.58 0.94
C GLN A 430 14.00 17.07 1.27
N GLN A 431 14.93 17.67 1.99
CA GLN A 431 14.80 19.09 2.38
C GLN A 431 14.70 20.01 1.16
N ALA A 432 15.62 19.88 0.20
CA ALA A 432 15.61 20.70 -1.01
C ALA A 432 14.34 20.49 -1.86
N LEU A 433 13.86 19.24 -1.97
CA LEU A 433 12.59 18.94 -2.64
C LEU A 433 11.41 19.59 -1.90
N THR A 434 11.38 19.49 -0.58
CA THR A 434 10.32 20.06 0.25
C THR A 434 10.26 21.57 0.10
N GLU A 435 11.41 22.26 0.13
CA GLU A 435 11.52 23.70 -0.11
C GLU A 435 11.00 24.06 -1.51
N GLN A 436 11.42 23.31 -2.54
CA GLN A 436 11.00 23.53 -3.92
C GLN A 436 9.49 23.32 -4.10
N VAL A 437 8.93 22.25 -3.58
CA VAL A 437 7.49 21.96 -3.70
C VAL A 437 6.66 22.97 -2.91
N ASN A 438 7.05 23.30 -1.67
CA ASN A 438 6.37 24.31 -0.86
C ASN A 438 6.40 25.69 -1.51
N HIS A 439 7.48 26.07 -2.21
CA HIS A 439 7.53 27.33 -2.97
C HIS A 439 6.33 27.48 -3.92
N TYR A 440 5.87 26.41 -4.57
CA TYR A 440 4.71 26.45 -5.44
C TYR A 440 3.38 26.34 -4.68
N LEU A 441 3.34 25.50 -3.65
CA LEU A 441 2.13 25.33 -2.82
C LEU A 441 1.77 26.64 -2.07
N ASP A 442 2.77 27.38 -1.60
CA ASP A 442 2.60 28.63 -0.83
C ASP A 442 2.17 29.82 -1.70
N GLN A 443 2.19 29.69 -3.03
CA GLN A 443 1.62 30.70 -3.94
C GLN A 443 0.07 30.77 -3.85
N GLY A 444 -0.55 29.82 -3.14
CA GLY A 444 -1.96 29.86 -2.79
C GLY A 444 -2.89 29.62 -3.98
N GLY A 445 -2.46 28.89 -4.99
CA GLY A 445 -3.34 28.33 -6.02
C GLY A 445 -4.24 27.25 -5.42
N ASN A 446 -5.49 27.18 -5.86
CA ASN A 446 -6.35 26.05 -5.49
C ASN A 446 -6.03 24.81 -6.34
N ILE A 447 -5.39 24.96 -7.49
CA ILE A 447 -4.81 23.88 -8.28
C ILE A 447 -3.30 24.13 -8.41
N THR A 448 -2.49 23.15 -7.98
CA THR A 448 -1.04 23.15 -8.21
C THR A 448 -0.71 22.00 -9.13
N PHE A 449 -0.07 22.28 -10.27
CA PHE A 449 0.32 21.26 -11.26
C PHE A 449 1.84 21.22 -11.39
N LEU A 450 2.47 20.20 -10.82
CA LEU A 450 3.91 19.97 -10.81
C LEU A 450 4.33 18.97 -11.89
N THR A 451 5.38 19.28 -12.64
CA THR A 451 5.93 18.38 -13.66
C THR A 451 7.41 18.13 -13.40
N PHE A 452 7.80 16.86 -13.29
CA PHE A 452 9.16 16.41 -13.03
C PHE A 452 9.86 15.99 -14.33
N LYS A 453 11.14 16.41 -14.49
CA LYS A 453 11.93 16.19 -15.69
C LYS A 453 12.25 14.70 -15.90
N GLY A 454 12.04 14.21 -17.14
CA GLY A 454 12.49 12.88 -17.55
C GLY A 454 11.78 11.72 -16.84
N VAL A 455 10.65 11.97 -16.20
CA VAL A 455 9.86 10.92 -15.54
C VAL A 455 8.73 10.50 -16.49
N ASP A 456 8.69 9.22 -16.82
CA ASP A 456 7.62 8.62 -17.59
C ASP A 456 6.44 8.19 -16.70
N HIS A 457 5.40 7.64 -17.34
CA HIS A 457 4.19 7.19 -16.64
C HIS A 457 4.48 6.16 -15.54
N MET A 458 5.30 5.15 -15.84
CA MET A 458 5.60 4.06 -14.90
C MET A 458 6.54 4.52 -13.77
N ALA A 459 7.53 5.34 -14.09
CA ALA A 459 8.45 5.89 -13.10
C ALA A 459 7.74 6.83 -12.11
N SER A 460 6.63 7.47 -12.50
CA SER A 460 5.83 8.33 -11.63
C SER A 460 5.26 7.59 -10.41
N ALA A 461 4.77 6.36 -10.60
CA ALA A 461 4.30 5.51 -9.51
C ALA A 461 5.38 5.19 -8.47
N ARG A 462 6.63 4.98 -8.96
CA ARG A 462 7.76 4.62 -8.13
C ARG A 462 8.30 5.78 -7.28
N LYS A 463 7.94 7.03 -7.62
CA LYS A 463 8.58 8.22 -7.07
C LYS A 463 7.64 9.15 -6.33
N PHE A 464 6.49 9.48 -6.89
CA PHE A 464 5.76 10.68 -6.48
C PHE A 464 5.00 10.54 -5.17
N PHE A 465 4.64 9.33 -4.76
CA PHE A 465 4.07 9.09 -3.43
C PHE A 465 5.07 9.35 -2.29
N TYR A 466 6.38 9.35 -2.57
CA TYR A 466 7.41 9.67 -1.59
C TYR A 466 7.65 11.18 -1.37
N ILE A 467 6.98 12.05 -2.09
CA ILE A 467 7.11 13.50 -1.90
C ILE A 467 6.39 13.91 -0.61
N ASN A 468 7.15 14.01 0.49
CA ASN A 468 6.61 14.31 1.83
C ASN A 468 5.79 15.61 1.85
N ALA A 469 6.27 16.66 1.15
CA ALA A 469 5.55 17.93 1.06
C ALA A 469 4.16 17.79 0.42
N ALA A 470 4.00 16.88 -0.56
CA ALA A 470 2.72 16.64 -1.22
C ALA A 470 1.71 15.96 -0.27
N ARG A 471 2.15 14.95 0.49
CA ARG A 471 1.30 14.31 1.49
C ARG A 471 0.94 15.27 2.61
N ALA A 472 1.90 16.02 3.15
CA ALA A 472 1.65 17.03 4.17
C ALA A 472 0.70 18.14 3.70
N TRP A 473 0.79 18.54 2.42
CA TRP A 473 -0.15 19.51 1.84
C TRP A 473 -1.57 18.99 1.87
N LEU A 474 -1.81 17.72 1.54
CA LEU A 474 -3.13 17.11 1.51
C LEU A 474 -3.84 17.27 2.86
N PHE A 475 -3.16 16.94 3.96
CA PHE A 475 -3.73 17.00 5.31
C PHE A 475 -3.93 18.43 5.86
N LYS A 476 -3.32 19.45 5.23
CA LYS A 476 -3.60 20.85 5.53
C LYS A 476 -4.94 21.34 4.95
N GLN A 477 -5.54 20.58 4.04
CA GLN A 477 -6.74 21.00 3.36
C GLN A 477 -7.98 20.61 4.19
N GLN A 478 -8.92 21.53 4.24
CA GLN A 478 -10.23 21.30 4.84
C GLN A 478 -11.31 21.87 3.91
N LYS A 479 -12.44 21.21 3.91
CA LYS A 479 -13.65 21.69 3.28
C LYS A 479 -14.27 22.76 4.19
N VAL A 480 -14.65 23.89 3.63
CA VAL A 480 -15.32 25.00 4.32
C VAL A 480 -16.81 24.76 4.38
#